data_8d622988e7e32fe6f1d4e95837419e13
#
_entry.id   8d622988e7e32fe6f1d4e95837419e13
#
_cell.length_a   1.000
_cell.length_b   1.000
_cell.length_c   1.000
_cell.angle_alpha   90.00
_cell.angle_beta   90.00
_cell.angle_gamma   90.00
#
_symmetry.space_group_name_H-M   'P 1'
#
loop_
_entity.id
_entity.type
_entity.pdbx_description
1 polymer ?
#
loop_
_entity_poly.entity_id
_entity_poly.type
_entity_poly.pdbx_seq_one_letter_code
_entity_poly.pdbx_strand_id
1 'polypeptide(L)'
;MRATLDNPKFTNVATADEYLADEVFGINVEVNGAHRFYSYQILNWHQVVNDNFDGKNLTVTYCVFCRSFAVFETNKKFDLDGRVYNNNVLIKDRENNSSWLQIRGLSVIGNNVGEKLNQYQAESITWSDFKKLYPEGEVLSTDTGFVRDYTRHPYASYDTIKTVYFPLTNFNDVFDKKDLVHGVDLGDVQIAFSEYIMRNVPVETVDYKGHKIVGFLDEVGVIRIFKNITLGETELDSKYLPKNVPLDEVLDFTYDPKKDLMIDNQTGSKWNRKGEVIEGPLLQKKLKQLESVETFWFCYSAMFENAVIADINAIEFNKQ
;
A
#
# COMPACT_ATOMS: atom_id res chain seq x y z
N MET A 1 -13.25 24.40 -3.41
CA MET A 1 -13.02 24.45 -1.96
C MET A 1 -12.54 23.06 -1.56
N ARG A 2 -11.34 22.98 -0.99
CA ARG A 2 -10.72 21.72 -0.57
C ARG A 2 -11.34 21.34 0.77
N ALA A 3 -12.01 20.19 0.81
CA ALA A 3 -12.78 19.80 1.97
C ALA A 3 -12.10 18.61 2.65
N THR A 4 -11.36 18.87 3.71
CA THR A 4 -10.91 17.86 4.65
C THR A 4 -12.10 17.33 5.43
N LEU A 5 -12.17 16.04 5.67
CA LEU A 5 -13.14 15.43 6.58
C LEU A 5 -12.54 15.30 7.97
N ASP A 6 -13.28 15.78 8.97
CA ASP A 6 -12.94 15.62 10.38
C ASP A 6 -14.03 14.80 11.06
N ASN A 7 -13.64 13.75 11.79
CA ASN A 7 -14.55 12.84 12.46
C ASN A 7 -15.68 12.38 11.52
N PRO A 8 -15.33 11.71 10.40
CA PRO A 8 -16.27 11.34 9.34
C PRO A 8 -17.33 10.39 9.86
N LYS A 9 -18.46 10.34 9.16
CA LYS A 9 -19.50 9.34 9.42
C LYS A 9 -19.20 8.07 8.66
N PHE A 10 -19.59 6.96 9.23
CA PHE A 10 -19.49 5.64 8.61
C PHE A 10 -20.88 5.01 8.52
N THR A 11 -21.00 4.06 7.59
CA THR A 11 -22.17 3.21 7.41
C THR A 11 -21.72 1.74 7.37
N ASN A 12 -22.67 0.81 7.41
CA ASN A 12 -22.38 -0.61 7.28
C ASN A 12 -22.23 -1.04 5.80
N VAL A 13 -21.71 -2.24 5.60
CA VAL A 13 -21.49 -2.83 4.27
C VAL A 13 -22.79 -2.90 3.46
N ALA A 14 -23.90 -3.33 4.05
CA ALA A 14 -25.17 -3.48 3.34
C ALA A 14 -25.69 -2.15 2.76
N THR A 15 -25.61 -1.07 3.53
CA THR A 15 -25.99 0.27 3.06
C THR A 15 -25.02 0.81 2.00
N ALA A 16 -23.72 0.54 2.15
CA ALA A 16 -22.74 0.98 1.18
C ALA A 16 -22.88 0.25 -0.17
N ASP A 17 -23.31 -1.00 -0.16
CA ASP A 17 -23.52 -1.81 -1.36
C ASP A 17 -24.66 -1.26 -2.28
N GLU A 18 -25.51 -0.37 -1.76
CA GLU A 18 -26.54 0.31 -2.55
C GLU A 18 -25.98 1.37 -3.51
N TYR A 19 -24.75 1.88 -3.26
CA TYR A 19 -24.15 2.97 -4.04
C TYR A 19 -22.70 2.73 -4.50
N LEU A 20 -21.99 1.72 -3.98
CA LEU A 20 -20.65 1.36 -4.42
C LEU A 20 -20.74 0.22 -5.43
N ALA A 21 -20.17 0.41 -6.61
CA ALA A 21 -19.99 -0.67 -7.57
C ALA A 21 -18.82 -1.58 -7.17
N ASP A 22 -18.86 -2.84 -7.56
CA ASP A 22 -17.93 -3.90 -7.15
C ASP A 22 -16.45 -3.57 -7.46
N GLU A 23 -16.20 -2.87 -8.56
CA GLU A 23 -14.87 -2.48 -9.04
C GLU A 23 -14.30 -1.21 -8.37
N VAL A 24 -15.04 -0.58 -7.49
CA VAL A 24 -14.58 0.63 -6.80
C VAL A 24 -13.47 0.29 -5.83
N PHE A 25 -12.31 0.91 -6.02
CA PHE A 25 -11.20 0.81 -5.07
C PHE A 25 -11.40 1.71 -3.85
N GLY A 26 -10.79 1.31 -2.75
CA GLY A 26 -10.70 2.08 -1.53
C GLY A 26 -9.57 1.60 -0.64
N ILE A 27 -9.32 2.34 0.43
CA ILE A 27 -8.31 2.01 1.43
C ILE A 27 -9.00 1.20 2.53
N ASN A 28 -8.50 -0.02 2.78
CA ASN A 28 -8.84 -0.80 3.96
C ASN A 28 -7.84 -0.49 5.07
N VAL A 29 -8.36 -0.11 6.22
CA VAL A 29 -7.58 0.10 7.46
C VAL A 29 -8.11 -0.86 8.51
N GLU A 30 -7.21 -1.65 9.11
CA GLU A 30 -7.52 -2.54 10.23
C GLU A 30 -7.01 -1.95 11.55
N VAL A 31 -7.87 -1.86 12.57
CA VAL A 31 -7.50 -1.53 13.95
C VAL A 31 -8.14 -2.56 14.88
N ASN A 32 -7.34 -3.25 15.68
CA ASN A 32 -7.81 -4.26 16.66
C ASN A 32 -8.75 -5.33 16.07
N GLY A 33 -8.59 -5.68 14.79
CA GLY A 33 -9.44 -6.63 14.06
C GLY A 33 -10.74 -6.04 13.49
N ALA A 34 -11.03 -4.76 13.73
CA ALA A 34 -12.10 -4.04 13.04
C ALA A 34 -11.57 -3.40 11.75
N HIS A 35 -12.43 -3.27 10.73
CA HIS A 35 -12.04 -2.80 9.40
C HIS A 35 -12.86 -1.59 8.98
N ARG A 36 -12.20 -0.58 8.37
CA ARG A 36 -12.82 0.57 7.72
C ARG A 36 -12.41 0.68 6.27
N PHE A 37 -13.40 0.92 5.40
CA PHE A 37 -13.20 1.16 3.98
C PHE A 37 -13.39 2.63 3.64
N TYR A 38 -12.35 3.26 3.06
CA TYR A 38 -12.38 4.64 2.60
C TYR A 38 -12.37 4.64 1.08
N SER A 39 -13.54 4.76 0.46
CA SER A 39 -13.70 4.65 -1.00
C SER A 39 -12.97 5.76 -1.75
N TYR A 40 -12.28 5.42 -2.85
CA TYR A 40 -11.63 6.42 -3.70
C TYR A 40 -12.63 7.40 -4.32
N GLN A 41 -13.91 7.00 -4.51
CA GLN A 41 -14.95 7.91 -4.96
C GLN A 41 -15.10 9.13 -4.02
N ILE A 42 -15.02 8.91 -2.72
CA ILE A 42 -15.08 9.98 -1.72
C ILE A 42 -13.73 10.67 -1.60
N LEU A 43 -12.62 9.90 -1.56
CA LEU A 43 -11.28 10.45 -1.41
C LEU A 43 -10.82 11.30 -2.60
N ASN A 44 -11.35 11.08 -3.80
CA ASN A 44 -11.13 11.96 -4.95
C ASN A 44 -11.56 13.41 -4.69
N TRP A 45 -12.55 13.62 -3.82
CA TRP A 45 -13.04 14.95 -3.42
C TRP A 45 -12.45 15.40 -2.08
N HIS A 46 -12.16 14.46 -1.18
CA HIS A 46 -11.73 14.67 0.21
C HIS A 46 -10.41 13.96 0.46
N GLN A 47 -9.33 14.53 -0.06
CA GLN A 47 -8.00 13.88 -0.09
C GLN A 47 -7.33 13.75 1.28
N VAL A 48 -7.92 14.33 2.33
CA VAL A 48 -7.47 14.22 3.73
C VAL A 48 -8.67 13.93 4.62
N VAL A 49 -8.57 12.87 5.40
CA VAL A 49 -9.58 12.47 6.40
C VAL A 49 -8.88 12.31 7.74
N ASN A 50 -9.22 13.17 8.71
CA ASN A 50 -8.77 13.05 10.11
C ASN A 50 -9.82 12.24 10.88
N ASP A 51 -9.48 11.03 11.24
CA ASP A 51 -10.39 10.08 11.87
C ASP A 51 -9.89 9.64 13.24
N ASN A 52 -10.81 9.11 14.06
CA ASN A 52 -10.48 8.32 15.23
C ASN A 52 -11.12 6.95 15.07
N PHE A 53 -10.31 5.93 14.92
CA PHE A 53 -10.76 4.56 14.73
C PHE A 53 -10.33 3.70 15.91
N ASP A 54 -11.28 3.23 16.68
CA ASP A 54 -11.08 2.38 17.86
C ASP A 54 -9.98 2.90 18.81
N GLY A 55 -10.03 4.21 19.08
CA GLY A 55 -9.08 4.91 19.96
C GLY A 55 -7.75 5.34 19.30
N LYS A 56 -7.48 4.95 18.05
CA LYS A 56 -6.34 5.44 17.28
C LYS A 56 -6.68 6.68 16.48
N ASN A 57 -5.86 7.72 16.61
CA ASN A 57 -5.97 8.90 15.76
C ASN A 57 -5.22 8.65 14.46
N LEU A 58 -5.95 8.65 13.36
CA LEU A 58 -5.46 8.38 12.03
C LEU A 58 -5.70 9.57 11.10
N THR A 59 -4.72 9.87 10.25
CA THR A 59 -4.91 10.72 9.08
C THR A 59 -4.82 9.85 7.83
N VAL A 60 -5.97 9.62 7.19
CA VAL A 60 -6.06 8.90 5.92
C VAL A 60 -5.91 9.91 4.79
N THR A 61 -4.97 9.69 3.89
CA THR A 61 -4.67 10.62 2.81
C THR A 61 -4.66 9.91 1.46
N TYR A 62 -5.10 10.64 0.42
CA TYR A 62 -5.11 10.16 -0.95
C TYR A 62 -4.62 11.24 -1.91
N CYS A 63 -3.68 10.90 -2.78
CA CYS A 63 -3.25 11.76 -3.88
C CYS A 63 -3.83 11.27 -5.19
N VAL A 64 -4.82 11.97 -5.72
CA VAL A 64 -5.48 11.63 -6.99
C VAL A 64 -4.50 11.59 -8.15
N PHE A 65 -3.52 12.51 -8.18
CA PHE A 65 -2.58 12.59 -9.31
C PHE A 65 -1.57 11.45 -9.32
N CYS A 66 -1.15 10.96 -8.16
CA CYS A 66 -0.22 9.85 -8.03
C CYS A 66 -0.92 8.49 -7.88
N ARG A 67 -2.24 8.49 -7.69
CA ARG A 67 -3.00 7.32 -7.21
C ARG A 67 -2.35 6.67 -5.99
N SER A 68 -1.85 7.51 -5.08
CA SER A 68 -1.19 7.04 -3.88
C SER A 68 -2.02 7.33 -2.64
N PHE A 69 -2.03 6.39 -1.72
CA PHE A 69 -2.56 6.61 -0.39
C PHE A 69 -1.45 6.48 0.65
N ALA A 70 -1.66 7.11 1.79
CA ALA A 70 -0.91 6.87 2.99
C ALA A 70 -1.80 7.13 4.20
N VAL A 71 -1.68 6.28 5.20
CA VAL A 71 -2.35 6.43 6.50
C VAL A 71 -1.29 6.71 7.54
N PHE A 72 -1.52 7.69 8.41
CA PHE A 72 -0.58 8.04 9.46
C PHE A 72 -1.24 7.97 10.82
N GLU A 73 -0.61 7.29 11.78
CA GLU A 73 -1.00 7.36 13.18
C GLU A 73 -0.41 8.62 13.79
N THR A 74 -1.27 9.59 14.12
CA THR A 74 -0.84 10.91 14.58
C THR A 74 -1.94 11.67 15.29
N ASN A 75 -1.58 12.45 16.31
CA ASN A 75 -2.49 13.39 16.95
C ASN A 75 -2.61 14.73 16.20
N LYS A 76 -1.78 14.96 15.19
CA LYS A 76 -1.85 16.15 14.34
C LYS A 76 -3.08 16.10 13.46
N LYS A 77 -3.66 17.26 13.15
CA LYS A 77 -4.72 17.44 12.18
C LYS A 77 -4.17 18.07 10.90
N PHE A 78 -4.50 17.48 9.78
CA PHE A 78 -4.02 17.94 8.48
C PHE A 78 -5.15 18.45 7.59
N ASP A 79 -4.79 19.40 6.74
CA ASP A 79 -5.57 19.82 5.58
C ASP A 79 -4.80 19.55 4.29
N LEU A 80 -5.49 19.58 3.15
CA LEU A 80 -4.82 19.61 1.87
C LEU A 80 -4.14 20.98 1.68
N ASP A 81 -2.82 20.99 1.51
CA ASP A 81 -2.03 22.23 1.37
C ASP A 81 -2.39 23.03 0.11
N GLY A 82 -2.53 22.32 -0.98
CA GLY A 82 -2.82 22.88 -2.28
C GLY A 82 -1.67 23.03 -3.21
N ARG A 83 -0.50 22.75 -2.75
CA ARG A 83 0.69 22.60 -3.56
C ARG A 83 0.90 21.14 -3.92
N VAL A 84 1.66 20.92 -4.98
CA VAL A 84 2.10 19.60 -5.41
C VAL A 84 3.61 19.63 -5.66
N TYR A 85 4.25 18.49 -5.44
CA TYR A 85 5.65 18.26 -5.81
C TYR A 85 5.72 16.92 -6.54
N ASN A 86 6.26 16.92 -7.77
CA ASN A 86 6.25 15.74 -8.65
C ASN A 86 4.86 15.07 -8.74
N ASN A 87 3.81 15.87 -8.84
CA ASN A 87 2.39 15.50 -8.81
C ASN A 87 1.89 14.92 -7.47
N ASN A 88 2.73 14.68 -6.48
CA ASN A 88 2.27 14.33 -5.15
C ASN A 88 1.75 15.57 -4.41
N VAL A 89 0.57 15.45 -3.81
CA VAL A 89 -0.01 16.53 -3.01
C VAL A 89 0.75 16.72 -1.71
N LEU A 90 0.80 17.97 -1.25
CA LEU A 90 1.26 18.26 0.11
C LEU A 90 0.04 18.32 1.04
N ILE A 91 0.22 17.82 2.26
CA ILE A 91 -0.70 18.00 3.37
C ILE A 91 -0.11 19.02 4.35
N LYS A 92 -0.96 19.80 5.00
CA LYS A 92 -0.59 20.91 5.84
C LYS A 92 -1.02 20.69 7.28
N ASP A 93 -0.08 20.73 8.21
CA ASP A 93 -0.35 20.69 9.63
C ASP A 93 -1.09 21.96 10.06
N ARG A 94 -2.23 21.81 10.74
CA ARG A 94 -3.08 22.93 11.19
C ARG A 94 -2.45 23.74 12.31
N GLU A 95 -1.61 23.13 13.15
CA GLU A 95 -1.05 23.80 14.33
C GLU A 95 0.05 24.80 13.95
N ASN A 96 0.94 24.40 13.04
CA ASN A 96 2.14 25.18 12.75
C ASN A 96 2.32 25.54 11.27
N ASN A 97 1.36 25.15 10.42
CA ASN A 97 1.38 25.38 8.99
C ASN A 97 2.54 24.74 8.22
N SER A 98 3.26 23.78 8.80
CA SER A 98 4.27 23.01 8.09
C SER A 98 3.62 22.13 7.02
N SER A 99 4.32 21.95 5.88
CA SER A 99 3.83 21.15 4.77
C SER A 99 4.62 19.87 4.60
N TRP A 100 3.91 18.82 4.33
CA TRP A 100 4.39 17.45 4.33
C TRP A 100 4.11 16.79 2.99
N LEU A 101 5.09 16.06 2.46
CA LEU A 101 4.87 15.19 1.29
C LEU A 101 3.93 14.05 1.69
N GLN A 102 2.78 13.96 1.03
CA GLN A 102 1.74 12.99 1.36
C GLN A 102 2.26 11.54 1.29
N ILE A 103 2.94 11.18 0.21
CA ILE A 103 3.42 9.82 -0.05
C ILE A 103 4.51 9.35 0.94
N ARG A 104 5.27 10.27 1.53
CA ARG A 104 6.39 9.96 2.43
C ARG A 104 6.11 10.27 3.90
N GLY A 105 5.05 11.03 4.19
CA GLY A 105 4.84 11.57 5.53
C GLY A 105 6.00 12.44 6.02
N LEU A 106 6.77 13.04 5.09
CA LEU A 106 7.97 13.82 5.38
C LEU A 106 7.65 15.32 5.33
N SER A 107 7.95 16.03 6.40
CA SER A 107 7.86 17.50 6.43
C SER A 107 8.96 18.14 5.60
N VAL A 108 8.55 19.01 4.66
CA VAL A 108 9.46 19.63 3.68
C VAL A 108 9.43 21.15 3.71
N ILE A 109 8.45 21.76 4.39
CA ILE A 109 8.32 23.21 4.52
C ILE A 109 7.84 23.53 5.93
N GLY A 110 8.40 24.57 6.54
CA GLY A 110 8.01 25.07 7.86
C GLY A 110 8.92 24.60 8.99
N ASN A 111 8.40 24.67 10.22
CA ASN A 111 9.20 24.43 11.43
C ASN A 111 9.54 22.95 11.66
N ASN A 112 8.81 22.05 11.04
CA ASN A 112 8.98 20.59 11.20
C ASN A 112 9.84 19.95 10.11
N VAL A 113 10.52 20.70 9.27
CA VAL A 113 11.32 20.14 8.15
C VAL A 113 12.24 19.03 8.64
N GLY A 114 12.14 17.86 7.98
CA GLY A 114 12.89 16.65 8.31
C GLY A 114 12.16 15.68 9.25
N GLU A 115 11.07 16.10 9.91
CA GLU A 115 10.24 15.18 10.68
C GLU A 115 9.50 14.22 9.76
N LYS A 116 9.29 12.97 10.20
CA LYS A 116 8.56 11.93 9.50
C LYS A 116 7.37 11.46 10.35
N LEU A 117 6.19 11.37 9.75
CA LEU A 117 5.00 10.78 10.38
C LEU A 117 5.16 9.26 10.49
N ASN A 118 4.54 8.70 11.52
CA ASN A 118 4.45 7.25 11.67
C ASN A 118 3.39 6.72 10.70
N GLN A 119 3.83 5.97 9.68
CA GLN A 119 2.93 5.34 8.72
C GLN A 119 2.17 4.20 9.40
N TYR A 120 0.88 4.07 9.10
CA TYR A 120 0.03 3.02 9.58
C TYR A 120 -0.31 2.05 8.45
N GLN A 121 -0.28 0.76 8.74
CA GLN A 121 -0.55 -0.28 7.74
C GLN A 121 -1.97 -0.16 7.17
N ALA A 122 -2.04 -0.10 5.86
CA ALA A 122 -3.29 -0.07 5.11
C ALA A 122 -3.08 -0.72 3.73
N GLU A 123 -4.14 -1.05 3.05
CA GLU A 123 -4.08 -1.68 1.74
C GLU A 123 -5.17 -1.13 0.80
N SER A 124 -4.86 -1.10 -0.49
CA SER A 124 -5.85 -0.81 -1.54
C SER A 124 -6.58 -2.08 -1.91
N ILE A 125 -7.90 -2.06 -1.92
CA ILE A 125 -8.75 -3.23 -2.17
C ILE A 125 -10.01 -2.80 -2.91
N THR A 126 -10.60 -3.70 -3.73
CA THR A 126 -11.89 -3.44 -4.37
C THR A 126 -13.04 -3.52 -3.37
N TRP A 127 -14.15 -2.85 -3.69
CA TRP A 127 -15.37 -2.97 -2.89
C TRP A 127 -15.88 -4.42 -2.81
N SER A 128 -15.85 -5.12 -3.95
CA SER A 128 -16.24 -6.54 -4.03
C SER A 128 -15.47 -7.39 -3.02
N ASP A 129 -14.16 -7.20 -2.93
CA ASP A 129 -13.31 -8.00 -2.05
C ASP A 129 -13.43 -7.56 -0.60
N PHE A 130 -13.53 -6.23 -0.36
CA PHE A 130 -13.75 -5.74 1.00
C PHE A 130 -15.01 -6.31 1.62
N LYS A 131 -16.17 -6.23 0.95
CA LYS A 131 -17.43 -6.75 1.48
C LYS A 131 -17.45 -8.26 1.69
N LYS A 132 -16.69 -9.00 0.86
CA LYS A 132 -16.52 -10.45 0.99
C LYS A 132 -15.66 -10.83 2.19
N LEU A 133 -14.55 -10.11 2.41
CA LEU A 133 -13.57 -10.39 3.45
C LEU A 133 -13.98 -9.84 4.82
N TYR A 134 -14.67 -8.69 4.82
CA TYR A 134 -14.98 -7.92 6.01
C TYR A 134 -16.45 -7.49 6.04
N PRO A 135 -17.42 -8.45 6.07
CA PRO A 135 -18.86 -8.15 5.98
C PRO A 135 -19.38 -7.28 7.12
N GLU A 136 -18.69 -7.26 8.27
CA GLU A 136 -19.01 -6.41 9.43
C GLU A 136 -18.20 -5.11 9.44
N GLY A 137 -17.46 -4.82 8.39
CA GLY A 137 -16.65 -3.61 8.29
C GLY A 137 -17.49 -2.34 8.18
N GLU A 138 -16.89 -1.23 8.54
CA GLU A 138 -17.48 0.11 8.40
C GLU A 138 -17.00 0.76 7.10
N VAL A 139 -17.86 1.57 6.47
CA VAL A 139 -17.58 2.22 5.19
C VAL A 139 -17.77 3.72 5.32
N LEU A 140 -16.78 4.50 4.83
CA LEU A 140 -16.88 5.96 4.82
C LEU A 140 -18.16 6.40 4.10
N SER A 141 -19.02 7.11 4.83
CA SER A 141 -20.34 7.51 4.35
C SER A 141 -20.26 8.66 3.32
N THR A 142 -21.17 8.66 2.37
CA THR A 142 -21.41 9.80 1.47
C THR A 142 -22.02 11.01 2.17
N ASP A 143 -22.54 10.85 3.40
CA ASP A 143 -22.97 11.97 4.26
C ASP A 143 -21.76 12.66 4.90
N THR A 144 -20.99 13.34 4.06
CA THR A 144 -19.77 14.04 4.46
C THR A 144 -20.00 15.47 4.98
N GLY A 145 -21.25 15.95 4.95
CA GLY A 145 -21.58 17.36 5.21
C GLY A 145 -21.32 18.28 4.00
N PHE A 146 -20.86 17.76 2.87
CA PHE A 146 -20.63 18.50 1.62
C PHE A 146 -21.55 18.00 0.51
N VAL A 147 -22.09 18.92 -0.28
CA VAL A 147 -22.86 18.55 -1.47
C VAL A 147 -21.89 18.22 -2.61
N ARG A 148 -21.74 16.95 -2.92
CA ARG A 148 -20.88 16.42 -3.99
C ARG A 148 -21.59 15.26 -4.70
N ASP A 149 -21.32 15.14 -5.97
CA ASP A 149 -21.68 13.94 -6.75
C ASP A 149 -20.50 12.97 -6.74
N TYR A 150 -20.49 12.03 -5.81
CA TYR A 150 -19.41 11.05 -5.63
C TYR A 150 -19.40 9.98 -6.73
N THR A 151 -20.41 9.92 -7.59
CA THR A 151 -20.38 9.03 -8.77
C THR A 151 -19.50 9.57 -9.89
N ARG A 152 -19.11 10.86 -9.81
CA ARG A 152 -18.28 11.54 -10.81
C ARG A 152 -16.85 11.72 -10.30
N HIS A 153 -15.89 11.32 -11.13
CA HIS A 153 -14.49 11.60 -10.86
C HIS A 153 -14.20 13.11 -11.13
N PRO A 154 -13.70 13.90 -10.14
CA PRO A 154 -13.51 15.34 -10.30
C PRO A 154 -12.42 15.74 -11.30
N TYR A 155 -11.55 14.79 -11.65
CA TYR A 155 -10.46 14.97 -12.62
C TYR A 155 -10.69 14.19 -13.92
N ALA A 156 -11.95 13.86 -14.22
CA ALA A 156 -12.38 13.11 -15.41
C ALA A 156 -11.61 11.80 -15.59
N SER A 157 -11.04 11.57 -16.77
CA SER A 157 -10.32 10.35 -17.12
C SER A 157 -8.83 10.39 -16.78
N TYR A 158 -8.41 11.20 -15.80
CA TYR A 158 -6.98 11.38 -15.51
C TYR A 158 -6.24 10.04 -15.30
N ASP A 159 -6.87 9.07 -14.61
CA ASP A 159 -6.24 7.79 -14.31
C ASP A 159 -5.96 6.92 -15.54
N THR A 160 -6.73 7.13 -16.62
CA THR A 160 -6.65 6.33 -17.85
C THR A 160 -5.88 7.00 -18.98
N ILE A 161 -5.64 8.31 -18.92
CA ILE A 161 -4.84 9.03 -19.93
C ILE A 161 -3.35 8.95 -19.60
N LYS A 162 -2.49 8.95 -20.62
CA LYS A 162 -1.02 8.93 -20.44
C LYS A 162 -0.43 10.24 -19.89
N THR A 163 -1.18 11.32 -19.91
CA THR A 163 -0.72 12.66 -19.51
C THR A 163 -0.57 12.75 -17.99
N VAL A 164 0.54 13.35 -17.55
CA VAL A 164 0.82 13.78 -16.19
C VAL A 164 0.65 15.29 -16.13
N TYR A 165 -0.08 15.82 -15.13
CA TYR A 165 -0.50 17.23 -15.16
C TYR A 165 0.58 18.22 -14.75
N PHE A 166 1.49 17.83 -13.88
CA PHE A 166 2.52 18.72 -13.36
C PHE A 166 3.92 18.21 -13.73
N PRO A 167 4.92 19.12 -13.81
CA PRO A 167 6.30 18.74 -14.12
C PRO A 167 6.86 17.70 -13.15
N LEU A 168 7.76 16.87 -13.66
CA LEU A 168 8.57 15.92 -12.90
C LEU A 168 10.02 16.45 -12.87
N THR A 169 10.65 16.38 -11.70
CA THR A 169 12.08 16.74 -11.58
C THR A 169 12.98 15.65 -12.14
N ASN A 170 12.62 14.39 -11.84
CA ASN A 170 13.26 13.19 -12.35
C ASN A 170 12.20 12.20 -12.79
N PHE A 171 12.53 11.36 -13.76
CA PHE A 171 11.68 10.25 -14.17
C PHE A 171 12.55 9.15 -14.77
N ASN A 172 12.36 7.95 -14.24
CA ASN A 172 12.92 6.73 -14.80
C ASN A 172 11.86 6.09 -15.71
N ASP A 173 12.20 5.82 -16.96
CA ASP A 173 11.29 5.36 -18.02
C ASP A 173 11.26 3.83 -18.20
N VAL A 174 11.73 3.07 -17.20
CA VAL A 174 11.73 1.60 -17.25
C VAL A 174 10.31 1.02 -17.31
N PHE A 175 9.33 1.69 -16.75
CA PHE A 175 7.90 1.40 -16.88
C PHE A 175 7.14 2.55 -17.51
N ASP A 176 5.91 2.29 -17.99
CA ASP A 176 5.00 3.36 -18.38
C ASP A 176 4.67 4.24 -17.15
N LYS A 177 4.45 5.53 -17.39
CA LYS A 177 4.29 6.53 -16.30
C LYS A 177 3.24 6.13 -15.26
N LYS A 178 2.15 5.52 -15.71
CA LYS A 178 1.01 5.17 -14.84
C LYS A 178 0.90 3.68 -14.55
N ASP A 179 1.97 2.92 -14.77
CA ASP A 179 2.06 1.58 -14.21
C ASP A 179 2.06 1.65 -12.68
N LEU A 180 1.30 0.78 -12.06
CA LEU A 180 1.24 0.72 -10.60
C LEU A 180 2.42 -0.05 -10.03
N VAL A 181 2.98 0.51 -8.96
CA VAL A 181 4.02 -0.12 -8.18
C VAL A 181 3.68 -0.06 -6.70
N HIS A 182 4.18 -1.04 -5.96
CA HIS A 182 4.14 -1.09 -4.51
C HIS A 182 5.56 -0.99 -4.00
N GLY A 183 5.89 0.09 -3.32
CA GLY A 183 7.24 0.38 -2.86
C GLY A 183 7.39 0.34 -1.35
N VAL A 184 8.53 -0.14 -0.88
CA VAL A 184 8.94 -0.07 0.51
C VAL A 184 10.14 0.85 0.67
N ASP A 185 10.14 1.65 1.73
CA ASP A 185 11.28 2.49 2.14
C ASP A 185 11.98 1.82 3.33
N LEU A 186 13.15 1.25 3.08
CA LEU A 186 13.96 0.54 4.08
C LEU A 186 15.06 1.45 4.68
N GLY A 187 14.99 2.75 4.39
CA GLY A 187 15.90 3.79 4.87
C GLY A 187 17.05 4.04 3.88
N ASP A 188 17.96 3.12 3.74
CA ASP A 188 19.13 3.21 2.84
C ASP A 188 18.84 2.72 1.40
N VAL A 189 17.72 2.05 1.21
CA VAL A 189 17.24 1.58 -0.10
C VAL A 189 15.72 1.61 -0.17
N GLN A 190 15.18 1.89 -1.35
CA GLN A 190 13.77 1.76 -1.67
C GLN A 190 13.60 0.69 -2.73
N ILE A 191 12.65 -0.22 -2.53
CA ILE A 191 12.42 -1.35 -3.45
C ILE A 191 10.98 -1.28 -3.93
N ALA A 192 10.79 -1.35 -5.25
CA ALA A 192 9.50 -1.31 -5.91
C ALA A 192 9.15 -2.67 -6.53
N PHE A 193 7.96 -3.16 -6.24
CA PHE A 193 7.33 -4.31 -6.88
C PHE A 193 6.34 -3.79 -7.93
N SER A 194 6.52 -4.17 -9.18
CA SER A 194 5.61 -3.78 -10.26
C SER A 194 4.39 -4.70 -10.29
N GLU A 195 3.20 -4.12 -10.26
CA GLU A 195 1.96 -4.89 -10.41
C GLU A 195 1.92 -5.66 -11.73
N TYR A 196 2.43 -5.06 -12.81
CA TYR A 196 2.53 -5.71 -14.13
C TYR A 196 3.38 -6.99 -14.09
N ILE A 197 4.53 -6.95 -13.41
CA ILE A 197 5.41 -8.13 -13.26
C ILE A 197 4.74 -9.16 -12.35
N MET A 198 4.24 -8.75 -11.20
CA MET A 198 3.66 -9.66 -10.21
C MET A 198 2.37 -10.34 -10.67
N ARG A 199 1.65 -9.80 -11.65
CA ARG A 199 0.53 -10.51 -12.29
C ARG A 199 0.97 -11.80 -13.01
N ASN A 200 2.25 -11.89 -13.42
CA ASN A 200 2.82 -13.08 -14.03
C ASN A 200 3.65 -13.92 -13.04
N VAL A 201 4.25 -13.27 -12.04
CA VAL A 201 5.05 -13.90 -10.98
C VAL A 201 4.50 -13.42 -9.64
N PRO A 202 3.43 -14.05 -9.10
CA PRO A 202 2.71 -13.55 -7.91
C PRO A 202 3.52 -13.50 -6.61
N VAL A 203 4.68 -14.17 -6.57
CA VAL A 203 5.59 -14.13 -5.42
C VAL A 203 6.99 -13.79 -5.92
N GLU A 204 7.59 -12.78 -5.34
CA GLU A 204 8.94 -12.33 -5.69
C GLU A 204 9.77 -12.12 -4.43
N THR A 205 10.90 -12.81 -4.35
CA THR A 205 11.86 -12.72 -3.25
C THR A 205 13.05 -11.84 -3.65
N VAL A 206 13.39 -10.89 -2.78
CA VAL A 206 14.53 -9.98 -2.99
C VAL A 206 15.49 -10.08 -1.82
N ASP A 207 16.78 -10.28 -2.11
CA ASP A 207 17.89 -10.10 -1.17
C ASP A 207 18.83 -9.02 -1.75
N TYR A 208 18.73 -7.81 -1.21
CA TYR A 208 19.49 -6.68 -1.70
C TYR A 208 20.06 -5.85 -0.55
N LYS A 209 21.38 -5.65 -0.53
CA LYS A 209 22.10 -4.93 0.55
C LYS A 209 21.80 -5.44 1.96
N GLY A 210 21.51 -6.74 2.10
CA GLY A 210 21.14 -7.34 3.39
C GLY A 210 19.66 -7.17 3.77
N HIS A 211 18.88 -6.50 2.95
CA HIS A 211 17.43 -6.46 3.10
C HIS A 211 16.82 -7.66 2.40
N LYS A 212 16.20 -8.53 3.18
CA LYS A 212 15.50 -9.73 2.71
C LYS A 212 14.02 -9.47 2.79
N ILE A 213 13.36 -9.42 1.64
CA ILE A 213 11.91 -9.15 1.54
C ILE A 213 11.26 -10.10 0.54
N VAL A 214 9.97 -10.31 0.71
CA VAL A 214 9.14 -11.04 -0.26
C VAL A 214 7.87 -10.25 -0.53
N GLY A 215 7.57 -10.05 -1.82
CA GLY A 215 6.30 -9.51 -2.30
C GLY A 215 5.35 -10.65 -2.66
N PHE A 216 4.10 -10.49 -2.31
CA PHE A 216 3.05 -11.45 -2.62
C PHE A 216 1.81 -10.72 -3.18
N LEU A 217 1.43 -11.07 -4.41
CA LEU A 217 0.17 -10.66 -5.04
C LEU A 217 -0.85 -11.77 -4.82
N ASP A 218 -1.90 -11.50 -4.08
CA ASP A 218 -2.98 -12.45 -3.83
C ASP A 218 -4.05 -12.46 -4.94
N GLU A 219 -5.02 -13.38 -4.84
CA GLU A 219 -6.10 -13.55 -5.83
C GLU A 219 -7.01 -12.32 -5.98
N VAL A 220 -7.06 -11.46 -4.95
CA VAL A 220 -7.85 -10.22 -4.98
C VAL A 220 -7.05 -9.02 -5.51
N GLY A 221 -5.83 -9.23 -5.96
CA GLY A 221 -5.00 -8.20 -6.59
C GLY A 221 -4.30 -7.26 -5.61
N VAL A 222 -4.17 -7.64 -4.34
CA VAL A 222 -3.46 -6.85 -3.32
C VAL A 222 -2.02 -7.35 -3.20
N ILE A 223 -1.05 -6.44 -3.39
CA ILE A 223 0.35 -6.74 -3.14
C ILE A 223 0.70 -6.42 -1.69
N ARG A 224 1.16 -7.44 -0.97
CA ARG A 224 1.72 -7.30 0.36
C ARG A 224 3.20 -7.62 0.35
N ILE A 225 3.97 -6.83 1.09
CA ILE A 225 5.42 -6.99 1.16
C ILE A 225 5.78 -7.32 2.60
N PHE A 226 6.59 -8.36 2.76
CA PHE A 226 6.99 -8.85 4.07
C PHE A 226 8.50 -8.82 4.22
N LYS A 227 8.96 -8.59 5.46
CA LYS A 227 10.32 -8.92 5.84
C LYS A 227 10.48 -10.44 5.75
N ASN A 228 11.37 -10.89 4.89
CA ASN A 228 11.69 -12.30 4.76
C ASN A 228 12.70 -12.75 5.83
N ILE A 229 12.78 -14.04 6.08
CA ILE A 229 13.60 -14.66 7.10
C ILE A 229 14.49 -15.75 6.51
N THR A 230 15.59 -16.07 7.17
CA THR A 230 16.42 -17.23 6.83
C THR A 230 15.89 -18.49 7.48
N LEU A 231 16.35 -19.63 6.98
CA LEU A 231 16.00 -20.93 7.55
C LEU A 231 16.40 -21.02 9.04
N GLY A 232 17.54 -20.43 9.43
CA GLY A 232 17.97 -20.37 10.83
C GLY A 232 17.09 -19.49 11.71
N GLU A 233 16.56 -18.38 11.17
CA GLU A 233 15.62 -17.51 11.89
C GLU A 233 14.25 -18.17 12.13
N THR A 234 13.95 -19.28 11.43
CA THR A 234 12.72 -20.05 11.66
C THR A 234 12.74 -20.76 13.01
N GLU A 235 13.93 -21.02 13.60
CA GLU A 235 14.12 -21.80 14.85
C GLU A 235 13.49 -23.19 14.77
N LEU A 236 13.47 -23.79 13.57
CA LEU A 236 12.89 -25.10 13.32
C LEU A 236 13.74 -26.18 13.99
N ASP A 237 13.09 -27.17 14.63
CA ASP A 237 13.78 -28.34 15.19
C ASP A 237 14.60 -29.04 14.08
N SER A 238 15.83 -29.40 14.40
CA SER A 238 16.80 -30.00 13.47
C SER A 238 16.27 -31.23 12.71
N LYS A 239 15.30 -31.96 13.26
CA LYS A 239 14.66 -33.11 12.60
C LYS A 239 13.77 -32.74 11.40
N TYR A 240 13.33 -31.46 11.34
CA TYR A 240 12.52 -30.92 10.24
C TYR A 240 13.34 -30.05 9.27
N LEU A 241 14.61 -29.77 9.62
CA LEU A 241 15.48 -29.02 8.72
C LEU A 241 15.77 -29.82 7.46
N PRO A 242 15.69 -29.22 6.29
CA PRO A 242 16.07 -29.88 5.05
C PRO A 242 17.57 -30.20 5.06
N LYS A 243 17.93 -31.40 4.59
CA LYS A 243 19.32 -31.81 4.50
C LYS A 243 20.06 -30.98 3.43
N ASN A 244 21.26 -30.53 3.79
CA ASN A 244 22.15 -29.79 2.88
C ASN A 244 21.66 -28.38 2.45
N VAL A 245 20.73 -27.79 3.20
CA VAL A 245 20.34 -26.38 3.01
C VAL A 245 21.01 -25.54 4.11
N PRO A 246 21.76 -24.49 3.76
CA PRO A 246 22.40 -23.61 4.73
C PRO A 246 21.38 -22.90 5.63
N LEU A 247 21.71 -22.66 6.90
CA LEU A 247 20.82 -21.98 7.84
C LEU A 247 20.66 -20.48 7.51
N ASP A 248 21.61 -19.89 6.82
CA ASP A 248 21.57 -18.50 6.37
C ASP A 248 20.83 -18.33 5.03
N GLU A 249 20.39 -19.43 4.41
CA GLU A 249 19.57 -19.36 3.20
C GLU A 249 18.21 -18.70 3.52
N VAL A 250 17.86 -17.73 2.70
CA VAL A 250 16.58 -17.01 2.78
C VAL A 250 15.46 -17.91 2.29
N LEU A 251 14.30 -17.88 2.94
CA LEU A 251 13.16 -18.63 2.44
C LEU A 251 12.78 -18.13 1.05
N ASP A 252 12.64 -19.07 0.14
CA ASP A 252 12.15 -18.85 -1.22
C ASP A 252 10.76 -19.44 -1.36
N PHE A 253 9.90 -18.81 -2.18
CA PHE A 253 8.49 -19.12 -2.22
C PHE A 253 8.01 -19.41 -3.63
N THR A 254 7.05 -20.32 -3.74
CA THR A 254 6.21 -20.53 -4.91
C THR A 254 4.76 -20.21 -4.58
N TYR A 255 3.95 -19.93 -5.61
CA TYR A 255 2.54 -19.61 -5.47
C TYR A 255 1.65 -20.79 -5.85
N ASP A 256 0.69 -21.13 -4.99
CA ASP A 256 -0.39 -22.06 -5.29
C ASP A 256 -1.67 -21.30 -5.66
N PRO A 257 -1.99 -21.14 -6.97
CA PRO A 257 -3.15 -20.35 -7.41
C PRO A 257 -4.51 -20.99 -7.08
N LYS A 258 -4.53 -22.27 -6.73
CA LYS A 258 -5.79 -22.97 -6.36
C LYS A 258 -6.21 -22.65 -4.93
N LYS A 259 -5.27 -22.27 -4.10
CA LYS A 259 -5.50 -22.05 -2.66
C LYS A 259 -5.21 -20.62 -2.24
N ASP A 260 -4.68 -19.80 -3.13
CA ASP A 260 -4.18 -18.45 -2.86
C ASP A 260 -3.17 -18.45 -1.69
N LEU A 261 -2.11 -19.25 -1.82
CA LEU A 261 -1.11 -19.45 -0.77
C LEU A 261 0.31 -19.32 -1.33
N MET A 262 1.22 -18.79 -0.54
CA MET A 262 2.66 -18.98 -0.72
C MET A 262 3.07 -20.33 -0.12
N ILE A 263 4.03 -21.01 -0.72
CA ILE A 263 4.64 -22.23 -0.21
C ILE A 263 6.14 -21.99 -0.17
N ASP A 264 6.77 -22.07 1.03
CA ASP A 264 8.22 -22.01 1.07
C ASP A 264 8.85 -23.28 0.54
N ASN A 265 9.86 -23.12 -0.31
CA ASN A 265 10.50 -24.23 -1.01
C ASN A 265 11.40 -25.09 -0.08
N GLN A 266 11.84 -24.54 1.05
CA GLN A 266 12.74 -25.20 1.98
C GLN A 266 12.01 -26.20 2.89
N THR A 267 10.82 -25.84 3.38
CA THR A 267 10.09 -26.68 4.34
C THR A 267 8.75 -27.19 3.83
N GLY A 268 8.23 -26.60 2.75
CA GLY A 268 6.91 -26.86 2.20
C GLY A 268 5.77 -26.33 3.06
N SER A 269 6.06 -25.42 3.99
CA SER A 269 5.01 -24.79 4.79
C SER A 269 4.18 -23.85 3.93
N LYS A 270 2.88 -23.77 4.23
CA LYS A 270 1.91 -22.95 3.48
C LYS A 270 1.57 -21.70 4.26
N TRP A 271 1.65 -20.57 3.60
CA TRP A 271 1.52 -19.24 4.15
C TRP A 271 0.33 -18.51 3.52
N ASN A 272 -0.51 -17.93 4.36
CA ASN A 272 -1.65 -17.15 3.89
C ASN A 272 -1.25 -15.72 3.48
N ARG A 273 -2.21 -14.95 2.96
CA ARG A 273 -2.02 -13.55 2.54
C ARG A 273 -1.57 -12.59 3.66
N LYS A 274 -1.74 -12.98 4.93
CA LYS A 274 -1.26 -12.20 6.09
C LYS A 274 0.18 -12.58 6.51
N GLY A 275 0.86 -13.43 5.72
CA GLY A 275 2.18 -13.92 6.03
C GLY A 275 2.21 -14.91 7.20
N GLU A 276 1.10 -15.59 7.50
CA GLU A 276 0.97 -16.56 8.59
C GLU A 276 1.03 -17.98 8.04
N VAL A 277 1.78 -18.86 8.71
CA VAL A 277 1.81 -20.28 8.35
C VAL A 277 0.53 -20.95 8.84
N ILE A 278 -0.20 -21.54 7.89
CA ILE A 278 -1.45 -22.25 8.17
C ILE A 278 -1.30 -23.78 8.12
N GLU A 279 -0.21 -24.28 7.50
CA GLU A 279 0.08 -25.73 7.41
C GLU A 279 1.59 -25.94 7.22
N GLY A 280 2.13 -26.97 7.80
CA GLY A 280 3.52 -27.40 7.60
C GLY A 280 4.41 -27.26 8.82
N PRO A 281 5.73 -27.52 8.66
CA PRO A 281 6.68 -27.53 9.76
C PRO A 281 6.82 -26.19 10.50
N LEU A 282 6.59 -25.05 9.81
CA LEU A 282 6.69 -23.72 10.40
C LEU A 282 5.38 -23.20 11.01
N LEU A 283 4.42 -24.08 11.31
CA LEU A 283 3.14 -23.69 11.90
C LEU A 283 3.35 -22.74 13.11
N GLN A 284 2.57 -21.67 13.19
CA GLN A 284 2.65 -20.54 14.13
C GLN A 284 3.70 -19.47 13.80
N LYS A 285 4.55 -19.65 12.80
CA LYS A 285 5.42 -18.56 12.32
C LYS A 285 4.61 -17.56 11.48
N LYS A 286 5.07 -16.32 11.53
CA LYS A 286 4.49 -15.21 10.79
C LYS A 286 5.60 -14.29 10.29
N LEU A 287 5.51 -13.91 9.03
CA LEU A 287 6.35 -12.84 8.46
C LEU A 287 5.82 -11.48 8.93
N LYS A 288 6.74 -10.57 9.18
CA LYS A 288 6.39 -9.18 9.48
C LYS A 288 6.05 -8.46 8.19
N GLN A 289 4.79 -8.02 8.05
CA GLN A 289 4.41 -7.16 6.95
C GLN A 289 5.10 -5.79 7.07
N LEU A 290 5.57 -5.27 5.94
CA LEU A 290 6.19 -3.96 5.81
C LEU A 290 5.16 -2.95 5.32
N GLU A 291 5.29 -1.72 5.79
CA GLU A 291 4.52 -0.61 5.27
C GLU A 291 4.96 -0.33 3.83
N SER A 292 4.01 -0.34 2.92
CA SER A 292 4.25 -0.09 1.50
C SER A 292 3.40 1.05 0.98
N VAL A 293 3.84 1.63 -0.13
CA VAL A 293 3.15 2.71 -0.83
C VAL A 293 2.75 2.21 -2.20
N GLU A 294 1.43 2.14 -2.47
CA GLU A 294 0.90 1.97 -3.83
C GLU A 294 0.86 3.32 -4.54
N THR A 295 1.41 3.40 -5.74
CA THR A 295 1.42 4.63 -6.53
C THR A 295 1.74 4.37 -8.00
N PHE A 296 1.45 5.34 -8.88
CA PHE A 296 1.96 5.33 -10.24
C PHE A 296 3.49 5.43 -10.27
N TRP A 297 4.10 4.73 -11.21
CA TRP A 297 5.55 4.67 -11.38
C TRP A 297 6.21 6.04 -11.50
N PHE A 298 5.61 6.97 -12.26
CA PHE A 298 6.18 8.31 -12.41
C PHE A 298 6.34 9.04 -11.07
N CYS A 299 5.40 8.85 -10.16
CA CYS A 299 5.45 9.46 -8.83
C CYS A 299 6.50 8.76 -7.96
N TYR A 300 6.51 7.41 -7.96
CA TYR A 300 7.47 6.64 -7.19
C TYR A 300 8.92 6.96 -7.62
N SER A 301 9.23 6.86 -8.91
CA SER A 301 10.57 7.11 -9.42
C SER A 301 11.07 8.55 -9.21
N ALA A 302 10.15 9.54 -9.25
CA ALA A 302 10.49 10.93 -8.97
C ALA A 302 10.67 11.26 -7.49
N MET A 303 10.10 10.45 -6.60
CA MET A 303 10.22 10.61 -5.14
C MET A 303 11.36 9.79 -4.53
N PHE A 304 11.75 8.71 -5.21
CA PHE A 304 12.76 7.74 -4.75
C PHE A 304 13.73 7.47 -5.90
N GLU A 305 14.65 8.42 -6.14
CA GLU A 305 15.54 8.46 -7.31
C GLU A 305 16.42 7.21 -7.48
N ASN A 306 16.74 6.51 -6.40
CA ASN A 306 17.59 5.32 -6.40
C ASN A 306 16.79 4.04 -6.08
N ALA A 307 15.49 4.03 -6.37
CA ALA A 307 14.68 2.86 -6.15
C ALA A 307 15.16 1.67 -6.99
N VAL A 308 15.29 0.53 -6.34
CA VAL A 308 15.55 -0.76 -6.97
C VAL A 308 14.22 -1.39 -7.35
N ILE A 309 14.17 -2.01 -8.51
CA ILE A 309 12.97 -2.73 -8.96
C ILE A 309 13.17 -4.21 -8.63
N ALA A 310 12.21 -4.80 -7.94
CA ALA A 310 12.15 -6.24 -7.75
C ALA A 310 12.00 -6.92 -9.13
N ASP A 311 12.78 -7.96 -9.35
CA ASP A 311 12.82 -8.73 -10.61
C ASP A 311 13.10 -7.88 -11.86
N ILE A 312 14.15 -7.05 -11.82
CA ILE A 312 14.59 -6.28 -12.98
C ILE A 312 14.93 -7.17 -14.19
N ASN A 313 15.30 -8.42 -13.95
CA ASN A 313 15.63 -9.37 -15.02
C ASN A 313 14.41 -9.75 -15.88
N ALA A 314 13.20 -9.76 -15.31
CA ALA A 314 11.97 -10.02 -16.06
C ALA A 314 11.64 -8.91 -17.08
N ILE A 315 12.14 -7.69 -16.87
CA ILE A 315 11.90 -6.55 -17.76
C ILE A 315 12.74 -6.65 -19.04
N GLU A 316 13.94 -7.18 -18.96
CA GLU A 316 14.83 -7.34 -20.13
C GLU A 316 14.26 -8.35 -21.14
N PHE A 317 13.50 -9.37 -20.69
CA PHE A 317 12.86 -10.35 -21.56
C PHE A 317 11.67 -9.78 -22.36
N ASN A 318 11.01 -8.74 -21.90
CA ASN A 318 9.82 -8.17 -22.53
C ASN A 318 10.10 -6.96 -23.43
N LYS A 319 11.36 -6.50 -23.52
CA LYS A 319 11.79 -5.41 -24.43
C LYS A 319 12.37 -5.93 -25.76
N GLN A 320 12.42 -7.25 -25.99
CA GLN A 320 12.77 -7.88 -27.26
C GLN A 320 11.50 -8.26 -28.04
#